data_55590270e28c6c9937a28222409918a1
#
_entry.id   55590270e28c6c9937a28222409918a1
#
_cell.length_a   1.000
_cell.length_b   1.000
_cell.length_c   1.000
_cell.angle_alpha   90.00
_cell.angle_beta   90.00
_cell.angle_gamma   90.00
#
_symmetry.space_group_name_H-M   'P 1'
#
loop_
_entity.id
_entity.type
_entity.pdbx_description
1 polymer ?
#
loop_
_entity_poly.entity_id
_entity_poly.type
_entity_poly.pdbx_seq_one_letter_code
_entity_poly.pdbx_strand_id
1 'polypeptide(L)'
;MEVVIKPKKITKENFAKFGDVISTQNIKPMDINNGYAKRFDNLADINISKNNGTAIVSIFSALKRSFPMKIDMMEKHPLGSQAFIPMKETNFIAFVAPPGDIPDISKIESFVVSPGIGINYKPNIWHFPLISTENMNFLVVDRKGAGDNLIIYNFEKEKVTLEY
;
A
#
# COMPACT_ATOMS: atom_id res chain seq x y z
N MET A 1 -23.58 -0.24 11.66
CA MET A 1 -23.57 -0.93 10.35
C MET A 1 -22.45 -1.95 10.40
N GLU A 2 -22.69 -3.15 9.91
CA GLU A 2 -21.66 -4.19 9.78
C GLU A 2 -21.35 -4.39 8.30
N VAL A 3 -20.05 -4.33 7.94
CA VAL A 3 -19.59 -4.42 6.56
C VAL A 3 -18.48 -5.47 6.49
N VAL A 4 -18.64 -6.43 5.59
CA VAL A 4 -17.65 -7.46 5.31
C VAL A 4 -17.03 -7.16 3.96
N ILE A 5 -15.69 -7.05 3.94
CA ILE A 5 -14.90 -6.79 2.75
C ILE A 5 -14.09 -8.03 2.40
N LYS A 6 -14.15 -8.43 1.13
CA LYS A 6 -13.34 -9.52 0.59
C LYS A 6 -12.32 -8.95 -0.41
N PRO A 7 -11.06 -9.33 -0.35
CA PRO A 7 -10.06 -8.80 -1.26
C PRO A 7 -10.23 -9.41 -2.66
N LYS A 8 -10.05 -8.58 -3.66
CA LYS A 8 -9.95 -8.96 -5.06
C LYS A 8 -8.48 -8.95 -5.53
N LYS A 9 -8.15 -9.67 -6.58
CA LYS A 9 -6.80 -9.63 -7.14
C LYS A 9 -6.46 -8.21 -7.62
N ILE A 10 -5.28 -7.73 -7.24
CA ILE A 10 -4.80 -6.40 -7.66
C ILE A 10 -4.46 -6.39 -9.15
N THR A 11 -4.79 -5.28 -9.82
CA THR A 11 -4.31 -4.92 -11.15
C THR A 11 -3.92 -3.45 -11.18
N LYS A 12 -3.14 -3.02 -12.17
CA LYS A 12 -2.79 -1.60 -12.33
C LYS A 12 -4.04 -0.74 -12.47
N GLU A 13 -5.05 -1.23 -13.20
CA GLU A 13 -6.29 -0.51 -13.50
C GLU A 13 -7.16 -0.35 -12.25
N ASN A 14 -7.39 -1.43 -11.49
CA ASN A 14 -8.29 -1.37 -10.33
C ASN A 14 -7.67 -0.69 -9.12
N PHE A 15 -6.34 -0.59 -9.05
CA PHE A 15 -5.62 0.10 -7.97
C PHE A 15 -5.24 1.55 -8.32
N ALA A 16 -5.37 1.99 -9.57
CA ALA A 16 -4.86 3.27 -10.07
C ALA A 16 -5.35 4.50 -9.28
N LYS A 17 -6.55 4.46 -8.75
CA LYS A 17 -7.09 5.55 -7.92
C LYS A 17 -6.43 5.65 -6.54
N PHE A 18 -5.84 4.57 -6.05
CA PHE A 18 -5.17 4.50 -4.75
C PHE A 18 -3.66 4.64 -4.83
N GLY A 19 -3.07 4.27 -5.96
CA GLY A 19 -1.63 4.29 -6.11
C GLY A 19 -1.12 3.51 -7.31
N ASP A 20 0.14 3.11 -7.22
CA ASP A 20 0.83 2.36 -8.25
C ASP A 20 0.98 0.89 -7.84
N VAL A 21 0.95 0.02 -8.83
CA VAL A 21 1.34 -1.39 -8.70
C VAL A 21 2.76 -1.53 -9.23
N ILE A 22 3.69 -1.87 -8.34
CA ILE A 22 5.12 -2.03 -8.67
C ILE A 22 5.32 -3.47 -9.17
N SER A 23 5.32 -3.62 -10.49
CA SER A 23 5.39 -4.92 -11.15
C SER A 23 6.13 -4.80 -12.48
N THR A 24 6.88 -5.83 -12.82
CA THR A 24 7.53 -5.95 -14.14
C THR A 24 6.61 -6.55 -15.21
N GLN A 25 5.42 -7.01 -14.83
CA GLN A 25 4.46 -7.62 -15.75
C GLN A 25 3.98 -6.62 -16.80
N ASN A 26 3.99 -7.03 -18.06
CA ASN A 26 3.58 -6.22 -19.22
C ASN A 26 4.38 -4.92 -19.42
N ILE A 27 5.60 -4.86 -18.87
CA ILE A 27 6.54 -3.74 -19.06
C ILE A 27 7.68 -4.22 -19.96
N LYS A 28 7.98 -3.46 -21.02
CA LYS A 28 9.14 -3.72 -21.85
C LYS A 28 10.40 -3.23 -21.11
N PRO A 29 11.34 -4.10 -20.78
CA PRO A 29 12.56 -3.68 -20.11
C PRO A 29 13.54 -3.02 -21.09
N MET A 30 14.50 -2.29 -20.53
CA MET A 30 15.74 -1.91 -21.21
C MET A 30 16.87 -2.83 -20.82
N ASP A 31 17.63 -3.31 -21.80
CA ASP A 31 18.88 -4.02 -21.53
C ASP A 31 19.95 -3.04 -21.07
N ILE A 32 20.57 -3.34 -19.95
CA ILE A 32 21.69 -2.57 -19.38
C ILE A 32 22.85 -3.50 -19.03
N ASN A 33 24.00 -2.93 -18.67
CA ASN A 33 25.19 -3.71 -18.29
C ASN A 33 25.59 -4.77 -19.33
N ASN A 34 25.62 -4.39 -20.60
CA ASN A 34 25.94 -5.30 -21.72
C ASN A 34 25.04 -6.55 -21.80
N GLY A 35 23.76 -6.40 -21.45
CA GLY A 35 22.79 -7.51 -21.47
C GLY A 35 22.73 -8.37 -20.20
N TYR A 36 23.59 -8.08 -19.20
CA TYR A 36 23.58 -8.83 -17.93
C TYR A 36 22.48 -8.38 -16.95
N ALA A 37 21.79 -7.27 -17.24
CA ALA A 37 20.65 -6.83 -16.43
C ALA A 37 19.55 -6.22 -17.31
N LYS A 38 18.33 -6.25 -16.79
CA LYS A 38 17.16 -5.60 -17.39
C LYS A 38 16.61 -4.56 -16.43
N ARG A 39 16.36 -3.36 -16.94
CA ARG A 39 15.80 -2.25 -16.19
C ARG A 39 14.34 -2.04 -16.56
N PHE A 40 13.49 -1.98 -15.55
CA PHE A 40 12.07 -1.67 -15.66
C PHE A 40 11.83 -0.30 -15.01
N ASP A 41 11.59 0.72 -15.81
CA ASP A 41 11.50 2.11 -15.35
C ASP A 41 10.09 2.53 -14.97
N ASN A 42 10.03 3.57 -14.13
CA ASN A 42 8.80 4.30 -13.80
C ASN A 42 7.66 3.40 -13.28
N LEU A 43 7.98 2.50 -12.37
CA LEU A 43 7.00 1.58 -11.79
C LEU A 43 6.12 2.25 -10.73
N ALA A 44 6.57 3.34 -10.13
CA ALA A 44 5.84 4.09 -9.12
C ALA A 44 6.26 5.56 -9.09
N ASP A 45 5.34 6.45 -8.72
CA ASP A 45 5.59 7.87 -8.47
C ASP A 45 5.83 8.12 -6.97
N ILE A 46 7.09 8.29 -6.60
CA ILE A 46 7.49 8.57 -5.21
C ILE A 46 7.33 10.05 -4.92
N ASN A 47 6.18 10.41 -4.38
CA ASN A 47 5.79 11.79 -4.07
C ASN A 47 6.14 12.12 -2.60
N ILE A 48 7.22 12.86 -2.37
CA ILE A 48 7.74 13.12 -1.01
C ILE A 48 8.20 14.56 -0.77
N SER A 49 8.17 15.42 -1.79
CA SER A 49 8.81 16.75 -1.76
C SER A 49 8.04 17.82 -0.98
N LYS A 50 6.77 17.57 -0.66
CA LYS A 50 5.92 18.51 0.06
C LYS A 50 6.56 18.92 1.39
N ASN A 51 6.54 20.22 1.73
CA ASN A 51 7.20 20.78 2.92
C ASN A 51 8.69 20.39 3.05
N ASN A 52 9.44 20.44 1.93
CA ASN A 52 10.86 20.08 1.87
C ASN A 52 11.15 18.64 2.37
N GLY A 53 10.23 17.72 2.15
CA GLY A 53 10.43 16.32 2.50
C GLY A 53 11.52 15.65 1.67
N THR A 54 12.09 14.60 2.24
CA THR A 54 13.08 13.74 1.61
C THR A 54 12.67 12.28 1.70
N ALA A 55 13.16 11.45 0.78
CA ALA A 55 12.90 10.01 0.82
C ALA A 55 13.70 9.34 1.94
N ILE A 56 13.05 8.40 2.61
CA ILE A 56 13.74 7.45 3.50
C ILE A 56 13.42 6.03 3.09
N VAL A 57 14.34 5.13 3.38
CA VAL A 57 14.19 3.69 3.19
C VAL A 57 14.18 3.03 4.56
N SER A 58 13.18 2.19 4.80
CA SER A 58 12.99 1.44 6.05
C SER A 58 12.72 -0.03 5.75
N ILE A 59 12.92 -0.87 6.75
CA ILE A 59 12.44 -2.26 6.73
C ILE A 59 11.33 -2.38 7.77
N PHE A 60 10.14 -2.79 7.31
CA PHE A 60 9.04 -3.18 8.19
C PHE A 60 9.03 -4.70 8.32
N SER A 61 9.26 -5.20 9.53
CA SER A 61 9.17 -6.63 9.83
C SER A 61 7.74 -6.92 10.27
N ALA A 62 6.95 -7.51 9.38
CA ALA A 62 5.53 -7.76 9.60
C ALA A 62 5.27 -9.18 10.08
N LEU A 63 4.38 -9.29 11.06
CA LEU A 63 3.86 -10.57 11.51
C LEU A 63 2.60 -10.95 10.74
N LYS A 64 2.42 -12.24 10.54
CA LYS A 64 1.22 -12.83 9.96
C LYS A 64 -0.03 -12.38 10.71
N ARG A 65 -1.07 -11.99 9.96
CA ARG A 65 -2.41 -11.71 10.50
C ARG A 65 -3.31 -12.94 10.35
N SER A 66 -4.28 -13.05 11.25
CA SER A 66 -5.33 -14.08 11.18
C SER A 66 -6.62 -13.50 10.61
N PHE A 67 -7.39 -14.32 9.91
CA PHE A 67 -8.66 -13.94 9.28
C PHE A 67 -9.81 -14.82 9.79
N PRO A 68 -11.05 -14.31 9.83
CA PRO A 68 -11.45 -12.95 9.53
C PRO A 68 -10.83 -11.94 10.49
N MET A 69 -10.50 -10.74 9.98
CA MET A 69 -9.82 -9.70 10.75
C MET A 69 -10.73 -8.48 10.93
N LYS A 70 -10.88 -8.03 12.18
CA LYS A 70 -11.53 -6.75 12.45
C LYS A 70 -10.63 -5.61 11.98
N ILE A 71 -11.23 -4.67 11.26
CA ILE A 71 -10.62 -3.40 10.88
C ILE A 71 -11.16 -2.35 11.83
N ASP A 72 -10.35 -1.87 12.75
CA ASP A 72 -10.74 -0.93 13.80
C ASP A 72 -10.23 0.49 13.56
N MET A 73 -9.33 0.68 12.59
CA MET A 73 -8.80 1.99 12.23
C MET A 73 -8.38 2.04 10.77
N MET A 74 -8.17 3.23 10.26
CA MET A 74 -7.41 3.49 9.03
C MET A 74 -6.50 4.70 9.25
N GLU A 75 -5.42 4.76 8.50
CA GLU A 75 -4.49 5.89 8.52
C GLU A 75 -4.27 6.45 7.12
N LYS A 76 -3.80 7.69 7.04
CA LYS A 76 -3.33 8.32 5.80
C LYS A 76 -2.12 9.19 6.03
N HIS A 77 -1.33 9.38 4.97
CA HIS A 77 -0.16 10.24 4.96
C HIS A 77 -0.37 11.42 3.99
N PRO A 78 -0.73 12.63 4.50
CA PRO A 78 -1.07 13.77 3.62
C PRO A 78 0.11 14.35 2.84
N LEU A 79 1.33 14.18 3.34
CA LEU A 79 2.51 14.85 2.82
C LEU A 79 3.40 13.96 1.96
N GLY A 80 3.09 12.68 1.82
CA GLY A 80 3.92 11.78 1.05
C GLY A 80 3.24 10.49 0.63
N SER A 81 3.77 9.89 -0.43
CA SER A 81 3.50 8.52 -0.82
C SER A 81 4.18 7.52 0.10
N GLN A 82 3.73 6.28 0.06
CA GLN A 82 4.36 5.19 0.82
C GLN A 82 4.38 3.91 -0.02
N ALA A 83 5.58 3.47 -0.39
CA ALA A 83 5.78 2.28 -1.18
C ALA A 83 6.16 1.09 -0.30
N PHE A 84 5.54 -0.06 -0.55
CA PHE A 84 5.81 -1.34 0.09
C PHE A 84 6.24 -2.38 -0.94
N ILE A 85 7.45 -2.87 -0.79
CA ILE A 85 8.02 -3.92 -1.63
C ILE A 85 8.30 -5.15 -0.77
N PRO A 86 7.57 -6.27 -0.96
CA PRO A 86 7.80 -7.47 -0.16
C PRO A 86 9.18 -8.05 -0.46
N MET A 87 9.89 -8.48 0.57
CA MET A 87 11.19 -9.14 0.45
C MET A 87 11.08 -10.66 0.40
N LYS A 88 9.86 -11.18 0.29
CA LYS A 88 9.53 -12.59 0.12
C LYS A 88 8.47 -12.73 -0.96
N GLU A 89 8.55 -13.75 -1.80
CA GLU A 89 7.55 -14.04 -2.82
C GLU A 89 6.30 -14.67 -2.20
N THR A 90 5.50 -13.85 -1.55
CA THR A 90 4.21 -14.26 -0.98
C THR A 90 3.20 -13.11 -1.08
N ASN A 91 1.92 -13.41 -0.90
CA ASN A 91 0.88 -12.38 -0.95
C ASN A 91 0.92 -11.50 0.30
N PHE A 92 0.43 -10.28 0.15
CA PHE A 92 -0.06 -9.47 1.26
C PHE A 92 -1.36 -8.77 0.84
N ILE A 93 -2.01 -8.09 1.75
CA ILE A 93 -3.32 -7.48 1.49
C ILE A 93 -3.22 -5.97 1.66
N ALA A 94 -3.69 -5.24 0.65
CA ALA A 94 -3.96 -3.82 0.74
C ALA A 94 -5.44 -3.61 1.07
N PHE A 95 -5.71 -2.75 2.05
CA PHE A 95 -7.05 -2.37 2.49
C PHE A 95 -7.14 -0.85 2.47
N VAL A 96 -7.97 -0.27 1.61
CA VAL A 96 -7.89 1.12 1.20
C VAL A 96 -9.26 1.78 1.06
N ALA A 97 -9.28 3.11 1.22
CA ALA A 97 -10.40 3.95 0.84
C ALA A 97 -9.90 5.23 0.14
N PRO A 98 -10.73 5.88 -0.70
CA PRO A 98 -10.39 7.13 -1.35
C PRO A 98 -10.05 8.26 -0.37
N PRO A 99 -9.38 9.34 -0.83
CA PRO A 99 -9.16 10.54 -0.02
C PRO A 99 -10.48 11.13 0.49
N GLY A 100 -10.43 11.73 1.67
CA GLY A 100 -11.53 12.40 2.33
C GLY A 100 -11.12 12.80 3.75
N ASP A 101 -11.95 13.58 4.44
CA ASP A 101 -11.68 13.96 5.84
C ASP A 101 -11.72 12.74 6.74
N ILE A 102 -12.66 11.83 6.47
CA ILE A 102 -12.77 10.51 7.10
C ILE A 102 -12.85 9.43 6.00
N PRO A 103 -12.52 8.15 6.31
CA PRO A 103 -12.69 7.07 5.35
C PRO A 103 -14.17 6.83 5.05
N ASP A 104 -14.54 6.83 3.77
CA ASP A 104 -15.89 6.48 3.31
C ASP A 104 -16.02 4.95 3.26
N ILE A 105 -16.73 4.38 4.22
CA ILE A 105 -16.89 2.92 4.38
C ILE A 105 -17.51 2.29 3.14
N SER A 106 -18.40 3.00 2.45
CA SER A 106 -19.06 2.49 1.23
C SER A 106 -18.11 2.35 0.05
N LYS A 107 -16.94 2.98 0.13
CA LYS A 107 -15.90 3.00 -0.90
C LYS A 107 -14.63 2.26 -0.50
N ILE A 108 -14.66 1.55 0.60
CA ILE A 108 -13.54 0.70 1.00
C ILE A 108 -13.38 -0.44 0.00
N GLU A 109 -12.15 -0.66 -0.41
CA GLU A 109 -11.76 -1.79 -1.24
C GLU A 109 -10.58 -2.53 -0.63
N SER A 110 -10.49 -3.82 -0.93
CA SER A 110 -9.34 -4.62 -0.51
C SER A 110 -8.79 -5.42 -1.69
N PHE A 111 -7.46 -5.62 -1.67
CA PHE A 111 -6.73 -6.26 -2.77
C PHE A 111 -5.75 -7.29 -2.23
N VAL A 112 -5.74 -8.47 -2.86
CA VAL A 112 -4.62 -9.40 -2.74
C VAL A 112 -3.52 -8.90 -3.66
N VAL A 113 -2.40 -8.49 -3.06
CA VAL A 113 -1.18 -8.16 -3.80
C VAL A 113 -0.42 -9.46 -4.05
N SER A 114 -0.32 -9.86 -5.31
CA SER A 114 0.26 -11.15 -5.71
C SER A 114 1.77 -11.21 -5.41
N PRO A 115 2.36 -12.41 -5.29
CA PRO A 115 3.79 -12.56 -5.03
C PRO A 115 4.67 -11.80 -6.03
N GLY A 116 5.77 -11.21 -5.56
CA GLY A 116 6.71 -10.45 -6.39
C GLY A 116 6.22 -9.06 -6.81
N ILE A 117 5.05 -8.63 -6.33
CA ILE A 117 4.47 -7.32 -6.62
C ILE A 117 4.53 -6.43 -5.38
N GLY A 118 4.95 -5.16 -5.56
CA GLY A 118 4.83 -4.12 -4.57
C GLY A 118 3.70 -3.14 -4.90
N ILE A 119 3.42 -2.25 -3.98
CA ILE A 119 2.47 -1.15 -4.15
C ILE A 119 3.05 0.16 -3.65
N ASN A 120 2.51 1.27 -4.14
CA ASN A 120 2.82 2.60 -3.65
C ASN A 120 1.51 3.37 -3.44
N TYR A 121 1.16 3.65 -2.19
CA TYR A 121 0.01 4.50 -1.89
C TYR A 121 0.30 5.95 -2.25
N LYS A 122 -0.62 6.60 -2.97
CA LYS A 122 -0.59 8.05 -3.16
C LYS A 122 -0.79 8.79 -1.84
N PRO A 123 -0.32 10.05 -1.71
CA PRO A 123 -0.66 10.89 -0.56
C PRO A 123 -2.18 10.94 -0.33
N ASN A 124 -2.58 11.02 0.93
CA ASN A 124 -3.99 11.10 1.37
C ASN A 124 -4.86 9.86 1.16
N ILE A 125 -4.33 8.76 0.67
CA ILE A 125 -5.10 7.51 0.59
C ILE A 125 -5.25 6.93 1.98
N TRP A 126 -6.50 6.70 2.39
CA TRP A 126 -6.81 5.95 3.59
C TRP A 126 -6.43 4.48 3.39
N HIS A 127 -5.68 3.93 4.33
CA HIS A 127 -5.31 2.51 4.31
C HIS A 127 -5.21 1.94 5.73
N PHE A 128 -5.45 0.65 5.87
CA PHE A 128 -5.11 -0.06 7.10
C PHE A 128 -3.60 -0.34 7.09
N PRO A 129 -2.90 -0.18 8.23
CA PRO A 129 -1.49 -0.55 8.32
C PRO A 129 -1.25 -1.98 7.83
N LEU A 130 -0.12 -2.20 7.24
CA LEU A 130 0.34 -3.40 6.56
C LEU A 130 -0.28 -4.73 7.05
N ILE A 131 -0.98 -5.44 6.13
CA ILE A 131 -1.61 -6.73 6.41
C ILE A 131 -0.82 -7.84 5.70
N SER A 132 -0.01 -8.53 6.46
CA SER A 132 0.81 -9.64 5.95
C SER A 132 0.14 -10.99 6.18
N THR A 133 0.20 -11.87 5.17
CA THR A 133 -0.33 -13.24 5.23
C THR A 133 0.68 -14.25 5.81
N GLU A 134 1.94 -13.83 5.91
CA GLU A 134 3.02 -14.57 6.54
C GLU A 134 3.97 -13.61 7.28
N ASN A 135 4.82 -14.15 8.15
CA ASN A 135 5.92 -13.36 8.72
C ASN A 135 6.91 -13.02 7.61
N MET A 136 7.07 -11.74 7.30
CA MET A 136 8.00 -11.27 6.27
C MET A 136 8.40 -9.83 6.45
N ASN A 137 9.50 -9.46 5.82
CA ASN A 137 9.98 -8.09 5.76
C ASN A 137 9.49 -7.39 4.49
N PHE A 138 9.30 -6.09 4.60
CA PHE A 138 9.01 -5.19 3.48
C PHE A 138 10.07 -4.10 3.42
N LEU A 139 10.60 -3.84 2.23
CA LEU A 139 11.29 -2.60 1.95
C LEU A 139 10.21 -1.50 1.81
N VAL A 140 10.35 -0.44 2.59
CA VAL A 140 9.41 0.68 2.59
C VAL A 140 10.15 1.95 2.16
N VAL A 141 9.58 2.66 1.20
CA VAL A 141 10.09 3.97 0.76
C VAL A 141 8.99 4.99 1.03
N ASP A 142 9.28 5.94 1.92
CA ASP A 142 8.32 6.97 2.27
C ASP A 142 9.02 8.30 2.59
N ARG A 143 8.30 9.24 3.20
CA ARG A 143 8.75 10.62 3.41
C ARG A 143 9.22 10.84 4.84
N LYS A 144 10.39 11.50 4.95
CA LYS A 144 10.87 12.15 6.16
C LYS A 144 10.84 13.67 5.97
N GLY A 145 10.37 14.41 6.95
CA GLY A 145 10.35 15.88 6.90
C GLY A 145 9.39 16.49 7.91
N ALA A 146 9.33 17.82 7.91
CA ALA A 146 8.44 18.58 8.78
C ALA A 146 6.97 18.42 8.38
N GLY A 147 6.06 18.72 9.33
CA GLY A 147 4.62 18.67 9.17
C GLY A 147 4.02 17.33 9.61
N ASP A 148 2.70 17.35 9.82
CA ASP A 148 1.93 16.18 10.25
C ASP A 148 1.66 15.27 9.05
N ASN A 149 2.31 14.12 9.03
CA ASN A 149 2.20 13.14 7.94
C ASN A 149 1.54 11.83 8.37
N LEU A 150 0.83 11.84 9.47
CA LEU A 150 0.05 10.70 9.95
C LEU A 150 -1.27 11.19 10.52
N ILE A 151 -2.36 10.79 9.89
CA ILE A 151 -3.72 11.02 10.39
C ILE A 151 -4.38 9.66 10.57
N ILE A 152 -4.92 9.42 11.75
CA ILE A 152 -5.57 8.15 12.12
C ILE A 152 -7.07 8.40 12.32
N TYR A 153 -7.88 7.51 11.78
CA TYR A 153 -9.31 7.44 12.03
C TYR A 153 -9.66 6.10 12.67
N ASN A 154 -10.30 6.13 13.84
CA ASN A 154 -10.77 4.93 14.54
C ASN A 154 -12.26 4.72 14.28
N PHE A 155 -12.64 3.51 13.91
CA PHE A 155 -14.04 3.12 13.75
C PHE A 155 -14.67 2.85 15.12
N GLU A 156 -15.53 3.75 15.58
CA GLU A 156 -16.18 3.62 16.89
C GLU A 156 -17.53 2.87 16.83
N LYS A 157 -18.29 3.11 15.77
CA LYS A 157 -19.67 2.60 15.63
C LYS A 157 -19.81 1.56 14.54
N GLU A 158 -18.92 1.57 13.60
CA GLU A 158 -18.91 0.69 12.44
C GLU A 158 -18.13 -0.58 12.76
N LYS A 159 -18.69 -1.70 12.32
CA LYS A 159 -18.02 -2.99 12.35
C LYS A 159 -17.55 -3.33 10.94
N VAL A 160 -16.28 -3.19 10.69
CA VAL A 160 -15.68 -3.53 9.41
C VAL A 160 -14.82 -4.78 9.59
N THR A 161 -15.06 -5.77 8.76
CA THR A 161 -14.36 -7.05 8.81
C THR A 161 -13.75 -7.37 7.45
N LEU A 162 -12.50 -7.78 7.46
CA LEU A 162 -11.80 -8.32 6.29
C LEU A 162 -11.82 -9.85 6.35
N GLU A 163 -12.43 -10.46 5.35
CA GLU A 163 -12.41 -11.92 5.13
C GLU A 163 -11.41 -12.28 4.02
N TYR A 164 -10.48 -13.20 4.34
CA TYR A 164 -9.48 -13.70 3.38
C TYR A 164 -9.25 -15.19 3.55
#